data_b7a117da75af9c7588e7b0031d2c86da
#
_entry.id   b7a117da75af9c7588e7b0031d2c86da
#
_cell.length_a   1.000
_cell.length_b   1.000
_cell.length_c   1.000
_cell.angle_alpha   90.00
_cell.angle_beta   90.00
_cell.angle_gamma   90.00
#
_symmetry.space_group_name_H-M   'P 1'
#
loop_
_entity.id
_entity.type
_entity.pdbx_description
1 polymer ?
#
loop_
_entity_poly.entity_id
_entity_poly.type
_entity_poly.pdbx_seq_one_letter_code
_entity_poly.pdbx_strand_id
1 'polypeptide(L)'
;MFYKKHLSDDQILQMVYLFLTGYSIGKMPPMFEVTDYTIRKILREVLLQFQKFKKYVMIPADYIPEVIEIDEIYVKLQGKKKFYGWLAYDPKNKFIIDFVIGKRNDETLERLFINLKRFRGKVKLVLIDGYQGYEKFISSHLGIKRKKPITGVINKSRFNKKTGRFYTYGLFGKSGKTVDRIIQELGIGTTITTALIENLNSFIRDNVQYMKRRSKGLSRVFDWMVDIFVGYFFFHNFVKPHWSLSNRSSKNWIEIGVTPSMACGITFIQFSLYGILTFSPTLD
;
A
#
# COMPACT_ATOMS: atom_id res chain seq x y z
N MET A 1 -22.28 -13.40 -5.38
CA MET A 1 -21.14 -13.40 -6.33
C MET A 1 -20.87 -14.79 -6.92
N PHE A 2 -20.90 -15.84 -6.11
CA PHE A 2 -20.52 -17.21 -6.50
C PHE A 2 -21.63 -18.02 -7.19
N TYR A 3 -22.87 -17.51 -7.22
CA TYR A 3 -24.01 -18.18 -7.82
C TYR A 3 -23.82 -18.51 -9.30
N LYS A 4 -24.16 -19.73 -9.72
CA LYS A 4 -24.00 -20.26 -11.09
C LYS A 4 -22.56 -20.35 -11.61
N LYS A 5 -21.57 -20.54 -10.75
CA LYS A 5 -20.19 -20.86 -11.15
C LYS A 5 -20.01 -22.39 -11.18
N HIS A 6 -19.17 -22.88 -12.09
CA HIS A 6 -18.76 -24.29 -12.10
C HIS A 6 -17.76 -24.65 -11.01
N LEU A 7 -17.12 -23.64 -10.41
CA LEU A 7 -16.18 -23.79 -9.30
C LEU A 7 -16.88 -23.60 -7.97
N SER A 8 -16.46 -24.35 -6.96
CA SER A 8 -16.91 -24.13 -5.58
C SER A 8 -16.40 -22.79 -5.03
N ASP A 9 -17.04 -22.31 -3.97
CA ASP A 9 -16.61 -21.08 -3.28
C ASP A 9 -15.17 -21.22 -2.79
N ASP A 10 -14.79 -22.38 -2.25
CA ASP A 10 -13.42 -22.65 -1.77
C ASP A 10 -12.39 -22.59 -2.91
N GLN A 11 -12.70 -23.14 -4.06
CA GLN A 11 -11.85 -23.07 -5.25
C GLN A 11 -11.67 -21.61 -5.71
N ILE A 12 -12.74 -20.82 -5.69
CA ILE A 12 -12.67 -19.39 -6.03
C ILE A 12 -11.83 -18.62 -5.00
N LEU A 13 -12.02 -18.88 -3.70
CA LEU A 13 -11.22 -18.26 -2.64
C LEU A 13 -9.73 -18.60 -2.76
N GLN A 14 -9.41 -19.87 -3.02
CA GLN A 14 -8.05 -20.33 -3.25
C GLN A 14 -7.41 -19.64 -4.47
N MET A 15 -8.17 -19.54 -5.57
CA MET A 15 -7.74 -18.84 -6.79
C MET A 15 -7.42 -17.36 -6.50
N VAL A 16 -8.29 -16.68 -5.76
CA VAL A 16 -8.11 -15.27 -5.38
C VAL A 16 -6.90 -15.10 -4.47
N TYR A 17 -6.75 -15.97 -3.48
CA TYR A 17 -5.60 -15.96 -2.58
C TYR A 17 -4.29 -16.14 -3.36
N LEU A 18 -4.21 -17.14 -4.22
CA LEU A 18 -3.04 -17.36 -5.08
C LEU A 18 -2.73 -16.14 -5.95
N PHE A 19 -3.76 -15.51 -6.53
CA PHE A 19 -3.59 -14.31 -7.34
C PHE A 19 -3.05 -13.13 -6.54
N LEU A 20 -3.60 -12.85 -5.36
CA LEU A 20 -3.18 -11.74 -4.49
C LEU A 20 -1.81 -11.98 -3.82
N THR A 21 -1.33 -13.22 -3.80
CA THR A 21 0.01 -13.61 -3.35
C THR A 21 1.01 -13.76 -4.51
N GLY A 22 0.65 -13.35 -5.72
CA GLY A 22 1.55 -13.25 -6.87
C GLY A 22 1.72 -14.52 -7.68
N TYR A 23 0.85 -15.53 -7.50
CA TYR A 23 0.85 -16.70 -8.36
C TYR A 23 0.38 -16.34 -9.76
N SER A 24 1.03 -16.92 -10.77
CA SER A 24 0.76 -16.59 -12.18
C SER A 24 -0.59 -17.12 -12.63
N ILE A 25 -1.45 -16.24 -13.21
CA ILE A 25 -2.73 -16.64 -13.80
C ILE A 25 -2.54 -17.78 -14.82
N GLY A 26 -1.53 -17.68 -15.68
CA GLY A 26 -1.27 -18.71 -16.69
C GLY A 26 -0.87 -20.09 -16.14
N LYS A 27 -0.61 -20.22 -14.84
CA LYS A 27 -0.32 -21.48 -14.17
C LYS A 27 -1.53 -22.05 -13.40
N MET A 28 -2.63 -21.31 -13.33
CA MET A 28 -3.83 -21.70 -12.59
C MET A 28 -4.75 -22.67 -13.36
N PRO A 29 -4.87 -22.63 -14.71
CA PRO A 29 -5.79 -23.46 -15.44
C PRO A 29 -5.75 -24.96 -15.08
N PRO A 30 -4.59 -25.63 -15.03
CA PRO A 30 -4.53 -27.04 -14.67
C PRO A 30 -4.87 -27.33 -13.20
N MET A 31 -4.76 -26.34 -12.31
CA MET A 31 -5.07 -26.50 -10.87
C MET A 31 -6.58 -26.48 -10.61
N PHE A 32 -7.32 -25.76 -11.42
CA PHE A 32 -8.77 -25.54 -11.24
C PHE A 32 -9.60 -26.18 -12.36
N GLU A 33 -8.96 -26.88 -13.30
CA GLU A 33 -9.61 -27.55 -14.44
C GLU A 33 -10.51 -26.62 -15.27
N VAL A 34 -10.08 -25.36 -15.42
CA VAL A 34 -10.80 -24.32 -16.18
C VAL A 34 -9.84 -23.59 -17.12
N THR A 35 -10.39 -22.89 -18.09
CA THR A 35 -9.61 -22.10 -19.05
C THR A 35 -9.02 -20.82 -18.42
N ASP A 36 -7.92 -20.30 -19.00
CA ASP A 36 -7.35 -18.98 -18.62
C ASP A 36 -8.41 -17.87 -18.74
N TYR A 37 -9.30 -17.95 -19.73
CA TYR A 37 -10.42 -17.01 -19.88
C TYR A 37 -11.35 -17.02 -18.67
N THR A 38 -11.74 -18.22 -18.19
CA THR A 38 -12.60 -18.39 -17.01
C THR A 38 -11.96 -17.79 -15.77
N ILE A 39 -10.67 -18.06 -15.54
CA ILE A 39 -9.92 -17.48 -14.41
C ILE A 39 -9.92 -15.94 -14.47
N ARG A 40 -9.60 -15.36 -15.63
CA ARG A 40 -9.59 -13.89 -15.79
C ARG A 40 -10.97 -13.28 -15.58
N LYS A 41 -12.02 -13.96 -16.02
CA LYS A 41 -13.41 -13.52 -15.81
C LYS A 41 -13.74 -13.47 -14.31
N ILE A 42 -13.44 -14.55 -13.58
CA ILE A 42 -13.66 -14.62 -12.14
C ILE A 42 -12.86 -13.55 -11.41
N LEU A 43 -11.56 -13.43 -11.70
CA LEU A 43 -10.72 -12.42 -11.05
C LEU A 43 -11.19 -10.99 -11.33
N ARG A 44 -11.74 -10.71 -12.53
CA ARG A 44 -12.33 -9.40 -12.84
C ARG A 44 -13.54 -9.11 -11.96
N GLU A 45 -14.44 -10.08 -11.80
CA GLU A 45 -15.60 -9.93 -10.91
C GLU A 45 -15.17 -9.72 -9.45
N VAL A 46 -14.15 -10.46 -8.99
CA VAL A 46 -13.54 -10.30 -7.67
C VAL A 46 -12.98 -8.89 -7.47
N LEU A 47 -12.20 -8.38 -8.43
CA LEU A 47 -11.62 -7.04 -8.32
C LEU A 47 -12.69 -5.94 -8.32
N LEU A 48 -13.75 -6.10 -9.08
CA LEU A 48 -14.92 -5.21 -9.02
C LEU A 48 -15.60 -5.25 -7.65
N GLN A 49 -15.62 -6.40 -6.97
CA GLN A 49 -16.16 -6.51 -5.62
C GLN A 49 -15.27 -5.77 -4.60
N PHE A 50 -13.95 -5.84 -4.73
CA PHE A 50 -13.05 -5.00 -3.93
C PHE A 50 -13.29 -3.49 -4.16
N GLN A 51 -13.55 -3.07 -5.40
CA GLN A 51 -13.92 -1.68 -5.71
C GLN A 51 -15.24 -1.26 -5.04
N LYS A 52 -16.24 -2.16 -5.02
CA LYS A 52 -17.49 -1.91 -4.28
C LYS A 52 -17.22 -1.79 -2.78
N PHE A 53 -16.51 -2.77 -2.22
CA PHE A 53 -16.16 -2.78 -0.80
C PHE A 53 -15.43 -1.48 -0.39
N LYS A 54 -14.53 -0.97 -1.24
CA LYS A 54 -13.82 0.30 -1.03
C LYS A 54 -14.77 1.47 -0.74
N LYS A 55 -15.93 1.51 -1.36
CA LYS A 55 -16.91 2.62 -1.17
C LYS A 55 -17.54 2.62 0.22
N TYR A 56 -17.55 1.47 0.90
CA TYR A 56 -18.18 1.29 2.22
C TYR A 56 -17.17 1.27 3.36
N VAL A 57 -15.92 0.88 3.09
CA VAL A 57 -14.87 0.92 4.11
C VAL A 57 -14.41 2.37 4.27
N MET A 58 -14.93 3.01 5.28
CA MET A 58 -14.49 4.35 5.67
C MET A 58 -13.33 4.23 6.67
N ILE A 59 -12.25 4.94 6.39
CA ILE A 59 -11.21 5.13 7.40
C ILE A 59 -11.79 6.14 8.42
N PRO A 60 -11.88 5.77 9.71
CA PRO A 60 -12.45 6.64 10.72
C PRO A 60 -11.80 8.02 10.74
N ALA A 61 -12.57 9.05 11.07
CA ALA A 61 -12.09 10.44 11.10
C ALA A 61 -11.05 10.67 12.20
N ASP A 62 -11.05 9.85 13.23
CA ASP A 62 -10.12 9.87 14.36
C ASP A 62 -8.81 9.12 14.09
N TYR A 63 -8.75 8.25 13.06
CA TYR A 63 -7.48 7.69 12.63
C TYR A 63 -6.56 8.78 12.08
N ILE A 64 -5.44 8.97 12.75
CA ILE A 64 -4.41 9.93 12.37
C ILE A 64 -3.06 9.23 12.44
N PRO A 65 -2.38 9.02 11.29
CA PRO A 65 -1.03 8.48 11.28
C PRO A 65 -0.08 9.49 11.94
N GLU A 66 0.73 9.02 12.88
CA GLU A 66 1.79 9.86 13.45
C GLU A 66 2.89 10.14 12.44
N VAL A 67 3.16 9.14 11.58
CA VAL A 67 4.19 9.17 10.54
C VAL A 67 3.59 8.76 9.22
N ILE A 68 3.99 9.43 8.16
CA ILE A 68 3.70 9.03 6.78
C ILE A 68 5.02 8.89 6.02
N GLU A 69 5.28 7.70 5.48
CA GLU A 69 6.29 7.51 4.43
C GLU A 69 5.62 7.62 3.06
N ILE A 70 6.25 8.35 2.12
CA ILE A 70 5.76 8.49 0.75
C ILE A 70 6.89 8.11 -0.21
N ASP A 71 6.58 7.21 -1.14
CA ASP A 71 7.53 6.76 -2.18
C ASP A 71 6.76 6.37 -3.44
N GLU A 72 7.47 6.26 -4.56
CA GLU A 72 6.88 5.77 -5.79
C GLU A 72 7.34 4.36 -6.16
N ILE A 73 6.41 3.56 -6.68
CA ILE A 73 6.70 2.27 -7.26
C ILE A 73 6.51 2.33 -8.79
N TYR A 74 7.53 1.91 -9.53
CA TYR A 74 7.46 1.88 -10.98
C TYR A 74 6.51 0.78 -11.47
N VAL A 75 5.57 1.16 -12.33
CA VAL A 75 4.56 0.29 -12.96
C VAL A 75 4.77 0.27 -14.46
N LYS A 76 5.11 -0.89 -15.02
CA LYS A 76 5.32 -1.05 -16.44
C LYS A 76 4.10 -1.71 -17.09
N LEU A 77 3.51 -1.05 -18.08
CA LEU A 77 2.48 -1.65 -18.93
C LEU A 77 3.07 -2.08 -20.28
N GLN A 78 2.35 -2.94 -20.98
CA GLN A 78 2.72 -3.35 -22.35
C GLN A 78 2.76 -2.11 -23.26
N GLY A 79 3.61 -2.13 -24.29
CA GLY A 79 3.79 -0.98 -25.19
C GLY A 79 4.72 0.10 -24.65
N LYS A 80 5.62 -0.27 -23.71
CA LYS A 80 6.63 0.64 -23.10
C LYS A 80 6.05 1.85 -22.35
N LYS A 81 4.74 1.85 -22.04
CA LYS A 81 4.12 2.90 -21.25
C LYS A 81 4.59 2.81 -19.79
N LYS A 82 5.13 3.91 -19.28
CA LYS A 82 5.65 4.02 -17.91
C LYS A 82 4.63 4.72 -17.04
N PHE A 83 4.27 4.08 -15.94
CA PHE A 83 3.44 4.66 -14.89
C PHE A 83 4.12 4.49 -13.55
N TYR A 84 3.63 5.21 -12.56
CA TYR A 84 4.12 5.15 -11.19
C TYR A 84 2.93 5.03 -10.26
N GLY A 85 3.04 4.13 -9.29
CA GLY A 85 2.15 4.11 -8.14
C GLY A 85 2.77 4.97 -7.05
N TRP A 86 2.14 6.08 -6.71
CA TRP A 86 2.52 6.92 -5.57
C TRP A 86 1.81 6.39 -4.35
N LEU A 87 2.56 5.99 -3.32
CA LEU A 87 2.02 5.36 -2.12
C LEU A 87 2.27 6.24 -0.91
N ALA A 88 1.28 6.28 -0.01
CA ALA A 88 1.41 6.82 1.34
C ALA A 88 1.21 5.67 2.33
N TYR A 89 2.14 5.53 3.26
CA TYR A 89 2.25 4.39 4.16
C TYR A 89 2.44 4.85 5.61
N ASP A 90 1.71 4.24 6.54
CA ASP A 90 1.97 4.34 7.98
C ASP A 90 2.96 3.23 8.38
N PRO A 91 4.23 3.57 8.60
CA PRO A 91 5.25 2.57 8.89
C PRO A 91 5.10 1.96 10.29
N LYS A 92 4.41 2.64 11.22
CA LYS A 92 4.18 2.18 12.58
C LYS A 92 3.15 1.04 12.60
N ASN A 93 2.04 1.24 11.92
CA ASN A 93 0.93 0.29 11.86
C ASN A 93 0.96 -0.59 10.61
N LYS A 94 1.98 -0.47 9.76
CA LYS A 94 2.12 -1.23 8.50
C LYS A 94 0.93 -1.03 7.54
N PHE A 95 0.25 0.10 7.64
CA PHE A 95 -0.99 0.39 6.95
C PHE A 95 -0.74 1.21 5.68
N ILE A 96 -1.21 0.72 4.54
CA ILE A 96 -1.23 1.51 3.31
C ILE A 96 -2.37 2.51 3.43
N ILE A 97 -2.04 3.79 3.57
CA ILE A 97 -3.01 4.87 3.78
C ILE A 97 -3.78 5.14 2.49
N ASP A 98 -3.04 5.31 1.41
CA ASP A 98 -3.62 5.53 0.08
C ASP A 98 -2.57 5.32 -1.03
N PHE A 99 -3.05 5.23 -2.26
CA PHE A 99 -2.19 5.21 -3.44
C PHE A 99 -2.88 5.85 -4.65
N VAL A 100 -2.08 6.37 -5.57
CA VAL A 100 -2.52 6.88 -6.87
C VAL A 100 -1.59 6.37 -7.95
N ILE A 101 -2.16 5.84 -9.04
CA ILE A 101 -1.38 5.41 -10.20
C ILE A 101 -1.51 6.45 -11.32
N GLY A 102 -0.38 6.82 -11.91
CA GLY A 102 -0.34 7.78 -13.01
C GLY A 102 1.06 8.04 -13.53
N LYS A 103 1.26 9.17 -14.17
CA LYS A 103 2.58 9.61 -14.63
C LYS A 103 3.45 10.07 -13.45
N ARG A 104 4.78 10.14 -13.64
CA ARG A 104 5.70 10.73 -12.67
C ARG A 104 5.72 12.25 -12.87
N ASN A 105 4.66 12.90 -12.40
CA ASN A 105 4.48 14.35 -12.51
C ASN A 105 3.72 14.89 -11.30
N ASP A 106 3.73 16.20 -11.16
CA ASP A 106 3.07 16.92 -10.07
C ASP A 106 1.56 16.67 -10.02
N GLU A 107 0.90 16.56 -11.15
CA GLU A 107 -0.55 16.32 -11.23
C GLU A 107 -0.94 15.00 -10.53
N THR A 108 -0.21 13.92 -10.81
CA THR A 108 -0.48 12.62 -10.19
C THR A 108 -0.14 12.63 -8.71
N LEU A 109 0.98 13.26 -8.33
CA LEU A 109 1.40 13.37 -6.94
C LEU A 109 0.39 14.22 -6.14
N GLU A 110 -0.10 15.32 -6.70
CA GLU A 110 -1.10 16.18 -6.06
C GLU A 110 -2.38 15.42 -5.72
N ARG A 111 -2.84 14.52 -6.62
CA ARG A 111 -4.00 13.66 -6.35
C ARG A 111 -3.81 12.82 -5.08
N LEU A 112 -2.61 12.29 -4.81
CA LEU A 112 -2.32 11.61 -3.55
C LEU A 112 -2.45 12.59 -2.37
N PHE A 113 -1.86 13.78 -2.47
CA PHE A 113 -1.90 14.77 -1.40
C PHE A 113 -3.31 15.33 -1.13
N ILE A 114 -4.16 15.44 -2.15
CA ILE A 114 -5.58 15.78 -1.97
C ILE A 114 -6.26 14.76 -1.04
N ASN A 115 -6.00 13.46 -1.24
CA ASN A 115 -6.55 12.40 -0.39
C ASN A 115 -5.98 12.46 1.05
N LEU A 116 -4.70 12.87 1.20
CA LEU A 116 -4.06 13.02 2.50
C LEU A 116 -4.45 14.31 3.25
N LYS A 117 -5.15 15.24 2.60
CA LYS A 117 -5.51 16.55 3.18
C LYS A 117 -6.33 16.43 4.48
N ARG A 118 -7.05 15.33 4.69
CA ARG A 118 -7.77 15.05 5.94
C ARG A 118 -6.85 14.99 7.18
N PHE A 119 -5.57 14.74 6.99
CA PHE A 119 -4.55 14.71 8.05
C PHE A 119 -3.84 16.05 8.25
N ARG A 120 -4.32 17.11 7.60
CA ARG A 120 -3.72 18.46 7.65
C ARG A 120 -3.52 18.94 9.07
N GLY A 121 -2.29 19.31 9.41
CA GLY A 121 -1.90 19.83 10.73
C GLY A 121 -1.82 18.78 11.85
N LYS A 122 -2.11 17.51 11.55
CA LYS A 122 -2.19 16.42 12.52
C LYS A 122 -0.98 15.48 12.45
N VAL A 123 -0.38 15.29 11.28
CA VAL A 123 0.80 14.44 11.08
C VAL A 123 2.02 15.04 11.77
N LYS A 124 2.75 14.23 12.53
CA LYS A 124 3.97 14.66 13.22
C LYS A 124 5.18 14.63 12.30
N LEU A 125 5.33 13.55 11.53
CA LEU A 125 6.51 13.30 10.70
C LEU A 125 6.12 12.80 9.30
N VAL A 126 6.80 13.32 8.28
CA VAL A 126 6.74 12.82 6.90
C VAL A 126 8.14 12.42 6.46
N LEU A 127 8.28 11.22 5.90
CA LEU A 127 9.54 10.71 5.35
C LEU A 127 9.38 10.52 3.83
N ILE A 128 10.32 11.06 3.07
CA ILE A 128 10.28 11.07 1.59
C ILE A 128 11.68 10.84 1.01
N ASP A 129 11.71 10.49 -0.26
CA ASP A 129 12.93 10.56 -1.05
C ASP A 129 13.21 12.00 -1.56
N GLY A 130 14.26 12.16 -2.36
CA GLY A 130 14.69 13.46 -2.89
C GLY A 130 13.90 14.01 -4.08
N TYR A 131 12.70 13.52 -4.38
CA TYR A 131 11.89 14.09 -5.47
C TYR A 131 11.38 15.49 -5.10
N GLN A 132 11.67 16.48 -5.95
CA GLN A 132 11.43 17.91 -5.63
C GLN A 132 9.95 18.29 -5.46
N GLY A 133 9.03 17.58 -6.10
CA GLY A 133 7.59 17.86 -6.02
C GLY A 133 6.98 17.70 -4.61
N TYR A 134 7.59 16.91 -3.74
CA TYR A 134 7.03 16.65 -2.41
C TYR A 134 6.93 17.89 -1.53
N GLU A 135 7.95 18.74 -1.51
CA GLU A 135 8.01 19.91 -0.61
C GLU A 135 6.81 20.84 -0.77
N LYS A 136 6.46 21.14 -2.02
CA LYS A 136 5.29 21.97 -2.38
C LYS A 136 4.00 21.39 -1.81
N PHE A 137 3.76 20.10 -2.03
CA PHE A 137 2.50 19.46 -1.65
C PHE A 137 2.42 19.16 -0.15
N ILE A 138 3.52 18.81 0.52
CA ILE A 138 3.55 18.69 1.99
C ILE A 138 3.17 20.03 2.61
N SER A 139 3.76 21.13 2.11
CA SER A 139 3.47 22.46 2.63
C SER A 139 2.00 22.86 2.45
N SER A 140 1.44 22.65 1.26
CA SER A 140 0.08 23.12 0.93
C SER A 140 -1.04 22.23 1.45
N HIS A 141 -0.84 20.91 1.52
CA HIS A 141 -1.90 19.96 1.87
C HIS A 141 -1.79 19.46 3.31
N LEU A 142 -0.60 19.25 3.86
CA LEU A 142 -0.41 18.74 5.22
C LEU A 142 -0.07 19.85 6.22
N GLY A 143 0.49 20.96 5.77
CA GLY A 143 0.79 22.12 6.61
C GLY A 143 -0.41 23.01 6.91
N ILE A 144 -0.38 23.72 8.07
CA ILE A 144 -1.31 24.77 8.43
C ILE A 144 -0.55 26.06 8.72
N LYS A 145 -0.92 27.18 8.08
CA LYS A 145 -0.26 28.48 8.26
C LYS A 145 1.27 28.36 8.35
N ARG A 146 1.85 28.65 9.53
CA ARG A 146 3.28 28.54 9.81
C ARG A 146 3.72 27.17 10.35
N LYS A 147 2.78 26.25 10.66
CA LYS A 147 3.07 24.92 11.20
C LYS A 147 3.03 23.90 10.07
N LYS A 148 4.19 23.36 9.71
CA LYS A 148 4.35 22.26 8.75
C LYS A 148 4.74 20.99 9.50
N PRO A 149 4.40 19.79 8.99
CA PRO A 149 4.89 18.55 9.58
C PRO A 149 6.43 18.53 9.53
N ILE A 150 7.04 17.90 10.50
CA ILE A 150 8.47 17.64 10.44
C ILE A 150 8.69 16.71 9.26
N THR A 151 9.68 17.03 8.42
CA THR A 151 9.89 16.26 7.18
C THR A 151 11.36 15.88 7.06
N GLY A 152 11.60 14.59 6.95
CA GLY A 152 12.91 14.00 6.68
C GLY A 152 13.02 13.58 5.21
N VAL A 153 14.14 13.91 4.60
CA VAL A 153 14.45 13.58 3.20
C VAL A 153 15.67 12.69 3.14
N ILE A 154 15.58 11.60 2.38
CA ILE A 154 16.73 10.79 1.99
C ILE A 154 17.10 11.10 0.54
N ASN A 155 18.31 11.58 0.31
CA ASN A 155 18.81 11.85 -1.04
C ASN A 155 19.58 10.64 -1.57
N LYS A 156 18.89 9.77 -2.29
CA LYS A 156 19.45 8.54 -2.88
C LYS A 156 20.49 8.79 -4.00
N SER A 157 20.57 10.01 -4.53
CA SER A 157 21.59 10.38 -5.52
C SER A 157 22.95 10.73 -4.88
N ARG A 158 22.99 10.98 -3.57
CA ARG A 158 24.18 11.35 -2.83
C ARG A 158 24.54 10.28 -1.79
N PHE A 159 25.45 9.40 -2.14
CA PHE A 159 25.95 8.36 -1.25
C PHE A 159 27.31 8.75 -0.65
N ASN A 160 27.40 8.74 0.67
CA ASN A 160 28.65 8.99 1.37
C ASN A 160 29.41 7.68 1.55
N LYS A 161 30.46 7.48 0.75
CA LYS A 161 31.29 6.27 0.77
C LYS A 161 31.99 6.04 2.12
N LYS A 162 32.32 7.11 2.87
CA LYS A 162 32.99 6.99 4.17
C LYS A 162 32.08 6.46 5.27
N THR A 163 30.80 6.84 5.25
CA THR A 163 29.83 6.43 6.26
C THR A 163 28.95 5.24 5.81
N GLY A 164 29.01 4.85 4.55
CA GLY A 164 28.15 3.82 3.96
C GLY A 164 26.68 4.21 3.91
N ARG A 165 26.35 5.52 3.95
CA ARG A 165 24.96 6.01 4.04
C ARG A 165 24.64 7.03 2.96
N PHE A 166 23.37 7.13 2.60
CA PHE A 166 22.86 8.23 1.79
C PHE A 166 22.83 9.53 2.60
N TYR A 167 22.90 10.65 1.87
CA TYR A 167 22.78 11.97 2.50
C TYR A 167 21.31 12.21 2.92
N THR A 168 21.13 12.64 4.18
CA THR A 168 19.81 12.91 4.76
C THR A 168 19.75 14.34 5.30
N TYR A 169 18.57 14.96 5.24
CA TYR A 169 18.34 16.30 5.76
C TYR A 169 16.87 16.51 6.15
N GLY A 170 16.63 17.53 6.95
CA GLY A 170 15.28 17.96 7.27
C GLY A 170 14.83 19.13 6.40
N LEU A 171 13.53 19.21 6.13
CA LEU A 171 12.92 20.36 5.45
C LEU A 171 12.31 21.36 6.45
N PHE A 172 11.88 22.50 5.91
CA PHE A 172 11.17 23.56 6.65
C PHE A 172 11.94 24.07 7.88
N GLY A 173 13.26 24.26 7.73
CA GLY A 173 14.13 24.79 8.79
C GLY A 173 14.47 23.80 9.89
N LYS A 174 14.21 22.50 9.71
CA LYS A 174 14.63 21.44 10.64
C LYS A 174 15.93 20.82 10.20
N SER A 175 16.82 20.53 11.16
CA SER A 175 18.05 19.77 10.88
C SER A 175 17.76 18.27 10.77
N GLY A 176 18.60 17.51 10.05
CA GLY A 176 18.53 16.07 10.01
C GLY A 176 18.58 15.43 11.40
N LYS A 177 19.43 15.94 12.30
CA LYS A 177 19.52 15.46 13.70
C LYS A 177 18.20 15.64 14.48
N THR A 178 17.46 16.73 14.23
CA THR A 178 16.14 16.93 14.83
C THR A 178 15.15 15.88 14.33
N VAL A 179 15.18 15.56 13.05
CA VAL A 179 14.32 14.52 12.46
C VAL A 179 14.68 13.15 13.02
N ASP A 180 15.97 12.80 13.09
CA ASP A 180 16.44 11.52 13.65
C ASP A 180 15.97 11.32 15.09
N ARG A 181 16.03 12.37 15.93
CA ARG A 181 15.51 12.31 17.32
C ARG A 181 14.03 11.96 17.34
N ILE A 182 13.22 12.57 16.49
CA ILE A 182 11.79 12.30 16.45
C ILE A 182 11.49 10.90 15.93
N ILE A 183 12.27 10.39 14.97
CA ILE A 183 12.17 9.00 14.52
C ILE A 183 12.38 8.05 15.70
N GLN A 184 13.37 8.31 16.54
CA GLN A 184 13.65 7.51 17.76
C GLN A 184 12.52 7.62 18.77
N GLU A 185 12.03 8.84 19.06
CA GLU A 185 10.90 9.09 19.99
C GLU A 185 9.62 8.37 19.54
N LEU A 186 9.39 8.24 18.22
CA LEU A 186 8.25 7.54 17.63
C LEU A 186 8.45 6.01 17.53
N GLY A 187 9.65 5.51 17.83
CA GLY A 187 9.96 4.08 17.85
C GLY A 187 9.96 3.41 16.46
N ILE A 188 10.18 4.18 15.39
CA ILE A 188 10.16 3.66 14.01
C ILE A 188 11.55 3.45 13.39
N GLY A 189 12.60 3.77 14.13
CA GLY A 189 13.98 3.64 13.69
C GLY A 189 14.94 4.55 14.44
N THR A 190 16.12 4.74 13.90
CA THR A 190 17.17 5.58 14.50
C THR A 190 17.58 6.78 13.65
N THR A 191 17.32 6.73 12.34
CA THR A 191 17.73 7.75 11.37
C THR A 191 16.72 7.89 10.25
N ILE A 192 16.78 9.00 9.51
CA ILE A 192 15.95 9.23 8.33
C ILE A 192 16.19 8.12 7.31
N THR A 193 15.13 7.40 6.98
CA THR A 193 15.11 6.34 5.97
C THR A 193 13.72 6.20 5.37
N THR A 194 13.63 5.64 4.17
CA THR A 194 12.40 5.19 3.51
C THR A 194 12.36 3.66 3.41
N ALA A 195 13.16 2.97 4.24
CA ALA A 195 13.33 1.53 4.13
C ALA A 195 12.02 0.74 4.36
N LEU A 196 11.10 1.25 5.18
CA LEU A 196 9.85 0.54 5.46
C LEU A 196 8.90 0.57 4.27
N ILE A 197 8.74 1.73 3.60
CA ILE A 197 7.95 1.80 2.36
C ILE A 197 8.68 1.12 1.18
N GLU A 198 10.03 1.11 1.15
CA GLU A 198 10.78 0.37 0.15
C GLU A 198 10.59 -1.15 0.31
N ASN A 199 10.54 -1.64 1.55
CA ASN A 199 10.17 -3.03 1.84
C ASN A 199 8.75 -3.33 1.36
N LEU A 200 7.77 -2.45 1.64
CA LEU A 200 6.42 -2.57 1.11
C LEU A 200 6.42 -2.61 -0.41
N ASN A 201 7.16 -1.72 -1.07
CA ASN A 201 7.30 -1.70 -2.52
C ASN A 201 7.89 -3.01 -3.07
N SER A 202 8.83 -3.64 -2.34
CA SER A 202 9.36 -4.96 -2.67
C SER A 202 8.29 -6.04 -2.55
N PHE A 203 7.54 -6.06 -1.44
CA PHE A 203 6.41 -6.97 -1.24
C PHE A 203 5.34 -6.82 -2.33
N ILE A 204 5.00 -5.60 -2.74
CA ILE A 204 4.06 -5.36 -3.85
C ILE A 204 4.60 -5.98 -5.14
N ARG A 205 5.90 -5.79 -5.44
CA ARG A 205 6.50 -6.38 -6.64
C ARG A 205 6.48 -7.91 -6.63
N ASP A 206 6.66 -8.53 -5.47
CA ASP A 206 6.66 -9.99 -5.34
C ASP A 206 5.26 -10.58 -5.41
N ASN A 207 4.26 -9.89 -4.85
CA ASN A 207 2.90 -10.37 -4.74
C ASN A 207 1.98 -9.92 -5.90
N VAL A 208 2.32 -8.85 -6.60
CA VAL A 208 1.57 -8.42 -7.78
C VAL A 208 2.30 -8.89 -9.04
N GLN A 209 1.79 -9.95 -9.66
CA GLN A 209 2.45 -10.64 -10.78
C GLN A 209 2.98 -9.68 -11.87
N TYR A 210 2.21 -8.66 -12.22
CA TYR A 210 2.56 -7.71 -13.28
C TYR A 210 3.59 -6.65 -12.87
N MET A 211 3.94 -6.62 -11.58
CA MET A 211 4.91 -5.68 -11.01
C MET A 211 6.32 -6.24 -10.89
N LYS A 212 6.51 -7.53 -11.09
CA LYS A 212 7.82 -8.19 -11.02
C LYS A 212 8.78 -7.55 -12.03
N ARG A 213 9.97 -7.12 -11.58
CA ARG A 213 10.95 -6.37 -12.40
C ARG A 213 11.33 -7.06 -13.70
N ARG A 214 11.37 -8.40 -13.72
CA ARG A 214 11.75 -9.24 -14.88
C ARG A 214 10.56 -10.01 -15.47
N SER A 215 9.33 -9.59 -15.20
CA SER A 215 8.16 -10.27 -15.75
C SER A 215 8.02 -9.98 -17.25
N LYS A 216 7.81 -11.03 -18.05
CA LYS A 216 7.37 -10.92 -19.45
C LYS A 216 5.88 -10.65 -19.55
N GLY A 217 5.11 -10.99 -18.50
CA GLY A 217 3.67 -10.78 -18.42
C GLY A 217 3.35 -9.37 -17.91
N LEU A 218 3.28 -8.41 -18.82
CA LEU A 218 2.88 -7.04 -18.50
C LEU A 218 1.36 -6.90 -18.67
N SER A 219 0.72 -6.09 -17.80
CA SER A 219 -0.67 -5.72 -18.02
C SER A 219 -0.81 -4.89 -19.30
N ARG A 220 -1.85 -5.18 -20.09
CA ARG A 220 -2.18 -4.42 -21.29
C ARG A 220 -3.11 -3.26 -20.99
N VAL A 221 -3.88 -3.36 -19.91
CA VAL A 221 -4.96 -2.44 -19.55
C VAL A 221 -4.61 -1.73 -18.26
N PHE A 222 -4.67 -0.40 -18.29
CA PHE A 222 -4.38 0.45 -17.13
C PHE A 222 -5.36 0.20 -15.99
N ASP A 223 -6.66 0.17 -16.28
CA ASP A 223 -7.70 -0.01 -15.25
C ASP A 223 -7.56 -1.35 -14.53
N TRP A 224 -7.20 -2.41 -15.25
CA TRP A 224 -6.90 -3.71 -14.65
C TRP A 224 -5.77 -3.63 -13.63
N MET A 225 -4.75 -2.81 -13.89
CA MET A 225 -3.65 -2.60 -12.95
C MET A 225 -4.11 -1.83 -11.72
N VAL A 226 -4.94 -0.81 -11.88
CA VAL A 226 -5.55 -0.07 -10.77
C VAL A 226 -6.39 -1.00 -9.89
N ASP A 227 -7.22 -1.83 -10.50
CA ASP A 227 -8.07 -2.80 -9.79
C ASP A 227 -7.24 -3.81 -8.97
N ILE A 228 -6.14 -4.32 -9.55
CA ILE A 228 -5.21 -5.20 -8.83
C ILE A 228 -4.60 -4.48 -7.60
N PHE A 229 -4.20 -3.23 -7.74
CA PHE A 229 -3.70 -2.45 -6.60
C PHE A 229 -4.75 -2.28 -5.52
N VAL A 230 -6.00 -2.02 -5.88
CA VAL A 230 -7.11 -1.96 -4.91
C VAL A 230 -7.28 -3.31 -4.21
N GLY A 231 -7.33 -4.42 -4.95
CA GLY A 231 -7.42 -5.76 -4.37
C GLY A 231 -6.26 -6.05 -3.42
N TYR A 232 -5.02 -5.73 -3.83
CA TYR A 232 -3.84 -5.92 -2.99
C TYR A 232 -3.87 -5.02 -1.75
N PHE A 233 -4.29 -3.76 -1.87
CA PHE A 233 -4.46 -2.82 -0.76
C PHE A 233 -5.38 -3.40 0.33
N PHE A 234 -6.56 -3.90 -0.07
CA PHE A 234 -7.49 -4.49 0.87
C PHE A 234 -6.97 -5.80 1.46
N PHE A 235 -6.38 -6.65 0.65
CA PHE A 235 -5.76 -7.88 1.13
C PHE A 235 -4.67 -7.59 2.17
N HIS A 236 -3.76 -6.65 1.89
CA HIS A 236 -2.69 -6.26 2.79
C HIS A 236 -3.23 -5.66 4.09
N ASN A 237 -4.15 -4.71 4.00
CA ASN A 237 -4.61 -3.95 5.16
C ASN A 237 -5.60 -4.70 6.05
N PHE A 238 -6.48 -5.52 5.47
CA PHE A 238 -7.64 -6.04 6.17
C PHE A 238 -7.66 -7.56 6.31
N VAL A 239 -7.00 -8.29 5.40
CA VAL A 239 -7.06 -9.76 5.35
C VAL A 239 -5.78 -10.40 5.85
N LYS A 240 -4.63 -9.92 5.38
CA LYS A 240 -3.33 -10.53 5.69
C LYS A 240 -2.79 -10.01 7.02
N PRO A 241 -2.61 -10.88 8.04
CA PRO A 241 -1.91 -10.49 9.25
C PRO A 241 -0.47 -10.09 8.95
N HIS A 242 0.03 -9.10 9.69
CA HIS A 242 1.41 -8.68 9.58
C HIS A 242 2.20 -9.21 10.79
N TRP A 243 3.15 -10.10 10.56
CA TRP A 243 3.83 -10.82 11.62
C TRP A 243 4.52 -9.91 12.67
N SER A 244 5.02 -8.73 12.27
CA SER A 244 5.64 -7.77 13.20
C SER A 244 4.65 -7.02 14.08
N LEU A 245 3.35 -7.10 13.78
CA LEU A 245 2.26 -6.54 14.59
C LEU A 245 1.65 -7.57 15.53
N SER A 246 1.83 -8.86 15.24
CA SER A 246 1.33 -9.97 16.05
C SER A 246 2.26 -10.23 17.22
N ASN A 247 1.72 -10.44 18.43
CA ASN A 247 2.52 -10.74 19.62
C ASN A 247 3.25 -12.07 19.45
N ARG A 248 4.58 -12.05 19.59
CA ARG A 248 5.44 -13.23 19.48
C ARG A 248 5.39 -14.17 20.69
N SER A 249 4.59 -13.86 21.73
CA SER A 249 4.64 -14.58 22.99
C SER A 249 3.93 -15.93 23.01
N SER A 250 3.17 -16.29 21.96
CA SER A 250 2.47 -17.57 21.93
C SER A 250 3.15 -18.57 21.01
N LYS A 251 3.32 -19.76 21.55
CA LYS A 251 3.81 -20.95 20.85
C LYS A 251 2.77 -21.59 19.92
N ASN A 252 1.56 -21.03 19.88
CA ASN A 252 0.45 -21.58 19.11
C ASN A 252 0.28 -20.83 17.79
N TRP A 253 0.51 -21.51 16.68
CA TRP A 253 0.37 -21.03 15.31
C TRP A 253 -1.06 -20.65 14.88
N ILE A 254 -2.03 -20.77 15.78
CA ILE A 254 -3.48 -20.54 15.56
C ILE A 254 -3.91 -19.15 16.08
N GLU A 255 -2.99 -18.33 16.59
CA GLU A 255 -3.39 -17.02 17.06
C GLU A 255 -3.81 -16.10 15.92
N ILE A 256 -4.93 -15.43 16.14
CA ILE A 256 -5.47 -14.38 15.28
C ILE A 256 -4.38 -13.32 15.08
N GLY A 257 -3.77 -13.34 13.91
CA GLY A 257 -2.72 -12.39 13.61
C GLY A 257 -3.30 -10.98 13.44
N VAL A 258 -2.58 -9.97 13.91
CA VAL A 258 -3.00 -8.57 13.79
C VAL A 258 -2.80 -8.06 12.38
N THR A 259 -3.86 -7.59 11.74
CA THR A 259 -3.79 -6.91 10.45
C THR A 259 -3.43 -5.43 10.64
N PRO A 260 -2.88 -4.76 9.61
CA PRO A 260 -2.62 -3.32 9.66
C PRO A 260 -3.85 -2.48 10.05
N SER A 261 -5.04 -2.82 9.57
CA SER A 261 -6.28 -2.12 9.93
C SER A 261 -6.66 -2.28 11.40
N MET A 262 -6.40 -3.46 11.99
CA MET A 262 -6.58 -3.70 13.43
C MET A 262 -5.57 -2.88 14.25
N ALA A 263 -4.31 -2.84 13.82
CA ALA A 263 -3.28 -2.04 14.48
C ALA A 263 -3.60 -0.54 14.47
N CYS A 264 -4.29 -0.06 13.43
CA CYS A 264 -4.78 1.32 13.35
C CYS A 264 -6.05 1.58 14.16
N GLY A 265 -6.69 0.56 14.74
CA GLY A 265 -8.00 0.69 15.36
C GLY A 265 -9.15 0.92 14.37
N ILE A 266 -8.92 0.71 13.08
CA ILE A 266 -9.94 0.86 12.03
C ILE A 266 -10.94 -0.27 12.09
N THR A 267 -10.48 -1.47 12.44
CA THR A 267 -11.31 -2.66 12.64
C THR A 267 -10.88 -3.39 13.91
N PHE A 268 -11.83 -4.06 14.55
CA PHE A 268 -11.55 -4.92 15.71
C PHE A 268 -11.35 -6.39 15.33
N ILE A 269 -11.64 -6.74 14.07
CA ILE A 269 -11.55 -8.10 13.55
C ILE A 269 -10.74 -8.14 12.27
N GLN A 270 -10.12 -9.28 12.04
CA GLN A 270 -9.54 -9.63 10.74
C GLN A 270 -10.67 -9.98 9.76
N PHE A 271 -10.70 -9.33 8.61
CA PHE A 271 -11.63 -9.71 7.55
C PHE A 271 -11.16 -10.99 6.85
N SER A 272 -12.10 -11.87 6.52
CA SER A 272 -11.84 -12.97 5.61
C SER A 272 -12.02 -12.53 4.16
N LEU A 273 -11.32 -13.18 3.24
CA LEU A 273 -11.58 -12.99 1.80
C LEU A 273 -13.04 -13.29 1.45
N TYR A 274 -13.61 -14.37 2.03
CA TYR A 274 -14.99 -14.71 1.84
C TYR A 274 -15.92 -13.57 2.25
N GLY A 275 -15.74 -12.99 3.44
CA GLY A 275 -16.55 -11.87 3.93
C GLY A 275 -16.49 -10.64 3.03
N ILE A 276 -15.31 -10.30 2.47
CA ILE A 276 -15.19 -9.20 1.53
C ILE A 276 -15.90 -9.51 0.20
N LEU A 277 -15.73 -10.73 -0.30
CA LEU A 277 -16.27 -11.12 -1.61
C LEU A 277 -17.78 -11.35 -1.60
N THR A 278 -18.34 -11.70 -0.45
CA THR A 278 -19.80 -11.86 -0.27
C THR A 278 -20.48 -10.61 0.28
N PHE A 279 -19.68 -9.56 0.60
CA PHE A 279 -20.22 -8.31 1.11
C PHE A 279 -21.27 -7.73 0.15
N SER A 280 -22.49 -7.60 0.64
CA SER A 280 -23.59 -6.90 -0.03
C SER A 280 -24.06 -5.81 0.91
N PRO A 281 -23.94 -4.53 0.53
CA PRO A 281 -24.53 -3.48 1.35
C PRO A 281 -26.04 -3.72 1.39
N THR A 282 -26.61 -3.82 2.58
CA THR A 282 -28.05 -3.65 2.75
C THR A 282 -28.37 -2.23 2.34
N LEU A 283 -29.20 -2.08 1.34
CA LEU A 283 -29.81 -0.80 0.99
C LEU A 283 -30.86 -0.52 2.11
N ASP A 284 -30.42 0.13 3.18
CA ASP A 284 -31.31 0.79 4.13
C ASP A 284 -31.65 2.18 3.61
#